data_d1419eb3d4b10380d247dd34a0e10d12
#
_entry.id   d1419eb3d4b10380d247dd34a0e10d12
#
_cell.length_a   1.000
_cell.length_b   1.000
_cell.length_c   1.000
_cell.angle_alpha   90.00
_cell.angle_beta   90.00
_cell.angle_gamma   90.00
#
_symmetry.space_group_name_H-M   'P 1'
#
loop_
_entity.id
_entity.type
_entity.pdbx_description
1 polymer ?
#
loop_
_entity_poly.entity_id
_entity_poly.type
_entity_poly.pdbx_seq_one_letter_code
_entity_poly.pdbx_strand_id
1 'polypeptide(L)'
;GNYRTEMWSQNSNFFKENPLFVNKGISVQTPPQMLERFYDDVVLEGSNTVIILAGINDIAQNTGPISINQIANNIFQMSKIASDNNIEVFICSVLPANKILWNKKIKPTYKVIKLNQILKIYCLKNNIKYIDYYSSMVDWSGGLKAPEYTSIWDLVHPNKLGYKKMEEVLMNEIKKEL
;
A
#
# COMPACT_ATOMS: atom_id res chain seq x y z
N GLY A 1 5.68 4.39 -0.82
CA GLY A 1 4.90 3.50 -1.69
C GLY A 1 5.67 2.98 -2.89
N ASN A 2 5.07 2.05 -3.65
CA ASN A 2 5.64 1.43 -4.86
C ASN A 2 4.99 2.00 -6.14
N TYR A 3 5.04 1.25 -7.26
CA TYR A 3 4.44 1.61 -8.55
C TYR A 3 2.98 2.09 -8.43
N ARG A 4 2.15 1.42 -7.61
CA ARG A 4 0.76 1.83 -7.41
C ARG A 4 0.65 3.25 -6.85
N THR A 5 1.56 3.65 -5.97
CA THR A 5 1.62 5.00 -5.44
C THR A 5 2.21 5.97 -6.47
N GLU A 6 3.30 5.62 -7.13
CA GLU A 6 3.93 6.46 -8.16
C GLU A 6 2.97 6.78 -9.31
N MET A 7 2.31 5.75 -9.87
CA MET A 7 1.38 5.89 -10.99
C MET A 7 0.06 6.58 -10.62
N TRP A 8 -0.24 6.71 -9.34
CA TRP A 8 -1.45 7.41 -8.88
C TRP A 8 -1.48 8.85 -9.39
N SER A 9 -0.36 9.57 -9.31
CA SER A 9 -0.26 10.94 -9.82
C SER A 9 -0.46 11.07 -11.33
N GLN A 10 -0.24 9.99 -12.08
CA GLN A 10 -0.45 9.97 -13.55
C GLN A 10 -1.88 9.58 -13.94
N ASN A 11 -2.60 8.88 -13.07
CA ASN A 11 -3.93 8.34 -13.33
C ASN A 11 -5.05 9.12 -12.64
N SER A 12 -4.71 10.13 -11.85
CA SER A 12 -5.67 10.96 -11.12
C SER A 12 -5.11 12.36 -10.88
N ASN A 13 -6.00 13.34 -10.72
CA ASN A 13 -5.67 14.69 -10.30
C ASN A 13 -5.58 14.86 -8.78
N PHE A 14 -5.74 13.77 -8.00
CA PHE A 14 -5.83 13.80 -6.54
C PHE A 14 -4.74 14.66 -5.88
N PHE A 15 -3.48 14.44 -6.23
CA PHE A 15 -2.35 15.19 -5.63
C PHE A 15 -2.30 16.65 -6.08
N LYS A 16 -2.81 16.99 -7.26
CA LYS A 16 -2.94 18.39 -7.72
C LYS A 16 -4.06 19.13 -6.98
N GLU A 17 -5.16 18.43 -6.73
CA GLU A 17 -6.32 18.98 -6.02
C GLU A 17 -6.14 18.99 -4.50
N ASN A 18 -5.21 18.20 -3.98
CA ASN A 18 -4.90 18.06 -2.55
C ASN A 18 -3.38 18.26 -2.33
N PRO A 19 -2.87 19.49 -2.41
CA PRO A 19 -1.42 19.77 -2.41
C PRO A 19 -0.70 19.43 -1.08
N LEU A 20 -1.44 19.18 -0.01
CA LEU A 20 -0.87 18.67 1.25
C LEU A 20 -0.45 17.20 1.18
N PHE A 21 -0.91 16.45 0.17
CA PHE A 21 -0.50 15.07 -0.07
C PHE A 21 0.69 15.05 -1.04
N VAL A 22 1.81 14.50 -0.60
CA VAL A 22 3.02 14.33 -1.40
C VAL A 22 3.20 12.88 -1.77
N ASN A 23 3.35 12.59 -3.06
CA ASN A 23 3.57 11.24 -3.57
C ASN A 23 5.06 10.88 -3.56
N LYS A 24 5.46 9.97 -2.68
CA LYS A 24 6.83 9.40 -2.56
C LYS A 24 6.90 7.97 -3.08
N GLY A 25 6.01 7.57 -3.98
CA GLY A 25 6.02 6.25 -4.62
C GLY A 25 7.17 6.10 -5.60
N ILE A 26 7.84 4.94 -5.58
CA ILE A 26 8.86 4.56 -6.56
C ILE A 26 8.56 3.15 -7.06
N SER A 27 8.49 2.99 -8.36
CA SER A 27 8.17 1.71 -9.02
C SER A 27 9.12 0.60 -8.58
N VAL A 28 8.59 -0.61 -8.55
CA VAL A 28 9.30 -1.87 -8.25
C VAL A 28 9.80 -1.99 -6.81
N GLN A 29 9.89 -0.90 -6.03
CA GLN A 29 10.43 -0.96 -4.67
C GLN A 29 9.69 -1.91 -3.75
N THR A 30 10.47 -2.61 -2.96
CA THR A 30 10.05 -3.50 -1.86
C THR A 30 10.15 -2.78 -0.51
N PRO A 31 9.47 -3.23 0.56
CA PRO A 31 9.59 -2.68 1.91
C PRO A 31 11.03 -2.49 2.42
N PRO A 32 11.99 -3.41 2.23
CA PRO A 32 13.38 -3.14 2.61
C PRO A 32 13.96 -1.88 1.95
N GLN A 33 13.76 -1.72 0.64
CA GLN A 33 14.23 -0.55 -0.12
C GLN A 33 13.50 0.76 0.29
N MET A 34 12.22 0.67 0.64
CA MET A 34 11.49 1.81 1.19
C MET A 34 12.02 2.20 2.57
N LEU A 35 12.38 1.22 3.40
CA LEU A 35 12.92 1.45 4.74
C LEU A 35 14.26 2.20 4.69
N GLU A 36 15.14 1.89 3.74
CA GLU A 36 16.43 2.57 3.55
C GLU A 36 16.30 4.07 3.35
N ARG A 37 15.29 4.52 2.60
CA ARG A 37 15.06 5.95 2.31
C ARG A 37 13.98 6.60 3.18
N PHE A 38 13.38 5.85 4.09
CA PHE A 38 12.18 6.30 4.81
C PHE A 38 12.44 7.52 5.69
N TYR A 39 13.59 7.55 6.37
CA TYR A 39 13.95 8.66 7.25
C TYR A 39 14.09 9.97 6.45
N ASP A 40 14.80 9.93 5.33
CA ASP A 40 15.01 11.10 4.47
C ASP A 40 13.70 11.58 3.85
N ASP A 41 12.90 10.65 3.30
CA ASP A 41 11.67 10.97 2.56
C ASP A 41 10.50 11.40 3.45
N VAL A 42 10.52 11.08 4.74
CA VAL A 42 9.39 11.31 5.64
C VAL A 42 9.78 12.21 6.81
N VAL A 43 10.86 11.88 7.53
CA VAL A 43 11.25 12.61 8.72
C VAL A 43 11.93 13.94 8.38
N LEU A 44 12.96 13.91 7.51
CA LEU A 44 13.68 15.11 7.12
C LEU A 44 12.85 16.09 6.28
N GLU A 45 11.86 15.57 5.55
CA GLU A 45 10.89 16.41 4.82
C GLU A 45 9.87 17.12 5.73
N GLY A 46 9.87 16.82 7.03
CA GLY A 46 8.99 17.47 8.01
C GLY A 46 7.52 17.07 7.87
N SER A 47 7.26 15.82 7.47
CA SER A 47 5.90 15.31 7.33
C SER A 47 5.19 15.24 8.69
N ASN A 48 3.91 15.63 8.75
CA ASN A 48 3.07 15.44 9.93
C ASN A 48 2.40 14.06 9.95
N THR A 49 2.15 13.49 8.76
CA THR A 49 1.44 12.22 8.59
C THR A 49 2.11 11.42 7.49
N VAL A 50 2.20 10.11 7.65
CA VAL A 50 2.66 9.18 6.61
C VAL A 50 1.63 8.10 6.33
N ILE A 51 1.41 7.81 5.05
CA ILE A 51 0.54 6.75 4.56
C ILE A 51 1.41 5.68 3.88
N ILE A 52 1.47 4.47 4.44
CA ILE A 52 2.33 3.39 3.98
C ILE A 52 1.52 2.37 3.18
N LEU A 53 1.79 2.26 1.88
CA LEU A 53 1.24 1.24 0.97
C LEU A 53 2.39 0.43 0.39
N ALA A 54 2.59 -0.80 0.85
CA ALA A 54 3.73 -1.65 0.50
C ALA A 54 3.41 -3.14 0.60
N GLY A 55 4.25 -4.00 0.00
CA GLY A 55 4.25 -5.46 0.20
C GLY A 55 3.95 -6.31 -1.03
N ILE A 56 3.29 -5.79 -2.07
CA ILE A 56 2.97 -6.62 -3.27
C ILE A 56 4.23 -7.03 -4.04
N ASN A 57 5.24 -6.17 -4.13
CA ASN A 57 6.48 -6.46 -4.85
C ASN A 57 7.31 -7.54 -4.14
N ASP A 58 7.25 -7.60 -2.81
CA ASP A 58 7.85 -8.68 -2.02
C ASP A 58 7.08 -9.98 -2.21
N ILE A 59 5.75 -9.93 -2.17
CA ILE A 59 4.90 -11.11 -2.45
C ILE A 59 5.20 -11.63 -3.85
N ALA A 60 5.43 -10.75 -4.83
CA ALA A 60 5.84 -11.10 -6.19
C ALA A 60 7.30 -11.60 -6.30
N GLN A 61 8.07 -11.49 -5.22
CA GLN A 61 9.50 -11.85 -5.13
C GLN A 61 10.39 -11.07 -6.10
N ASN A 62 10.11 -9.78 -6.28
CA ASN A 62 10.88 -8.92 -7.20
C ASN A 62 12.36 -8.79 -6.79
N THR A 63 12.69 -8.94 -5.52
CA THR A 63 14.07 -8.95 -4.97
C THR A 63 14.45 -10.31 -4.37
N GLY A 64 13.73 -11.37 -4.73
CA GLY A 64 13.93 -12.72 -4.23
C GLY A 64 12.94 -13.15 -3.16
N PRO A 65 13.05 -14.40 -2.69
CA PRO A 65 12.17 -14.96 -1.67
C PRO A 65 12.26 -14.22 -0.34
N ILE A 66 11.12 -13.87 0.24
CA ILE A 66 11.00 -13.25 1.55
C ILE A 66 9.74 -13.79 2.26
N SER A 67 9.79 -13.99 3.57
CA SER A 67 8.63 -14.42 4.34
C SER A 67 7.63 -13.29 4.58
N ILE A 68 6.35 -13.64 4.76
CA ILE A 68 5.29 -12.68 5.06
C ILE A 68 5.60 -11.90 6.35
N ASN A 69 6.18 -12.58 7.36
CA ASN A 69 6.56 -11.93 8.60
C ASN A 69 7.69 -10.91 8.42
N GLN A 70 8.66 -11.19 7.55
CA GLN A 70 9.71 -10.23 7.23
C GLN A 70 9.16 -9.02 6.47
N ILE A 71 8.23 -9.23 5.52
CA ILE A 71 7.54 -8.12 4.84
C ILE A 71 6.83 -7.23 5.86
N ALA A 72 6.03 -7.83 6.75
CA ALA A 72 5.32 -7.11 7.79
C ALA A 72 6.29 -6.35 8.72
N ASN A 73 7.39 -6.99 9.13
CA ASN A 73 8.37 -6.39 10.02
C ASN A 73 9.03 -5.13 9.42
N ASN A 74 9.35 -5.13 8.13
CA ASN A 74 9.88 -3.94 7.46
C ASN A 74 8.86 -2.78 7.46
N ILE A 75 7.57 -3.09 7.28
CA ILE A 75 6.50 -2.09 7.37
C ILE A 75 6.38 -1.57 8.82
N PHE A 76 6.49 -2.45 9.81
CA PHE A 76 6.46 -2.06 11.23
C PHE A 76 7.63 -1.16 11.61
N GLN A 77 8.83 -1.42 11.08
CA GLN A 77 9.99 -0.55 11.30
C GLN A 77 9.76 0.86 10.74
N MET A 78 9.22 0.98 9.51
CA MET A 78 8.86 2.29 8.97
C MET A 78 7.82 3.01 9.86
N SER A 79 6.80 2.29 10.31
CA SER A 79 5.80 2.82 11.24
C SER A 79 6.42 3.29 12.54
N LYS A 80 7.34 2.51 13.11
CA LYS A 80 8.04 2.88 14.34
C LYS A 80 8.91 4.12 14.17
N ILE A 81 9.68 4.22 13.09
CA ILE A 81 10.47 5.41 12.79
C ILE A 81 9.59 6.67 12.76
N ALA A 82 8.44 6.60 12.08
CA ALA A 82 7.51 7.71 12.02
C ALA A 82 6.96 8.07 13.42
N SER A 83 6.46 7.09 14.16
CA SER A 83 5.92 7.31 15.50
C SER A 83 6.95 7.86 16.48
N ASP A 84 8.19 7.38 16.45
CA ASP A 84 9.30 7.88 17.28
C ASP A 84 9.65 9.35 16.97
N ASN A 85 9.26 9.85 15.78
CA ASN A 85 9.43 11.24 15.35
C ASN A 85 8.13 12.06 15.40
N ASN A 86 7.12 11.62 16.15
CA ASN A 86 5.81 12.28 16.30
C ASN A 86 5.04 12.46 14.98
N ILE A 87 5.25 11.56 14.01
CA ILE A 87 4.55 11.54 12.73
C ILE A 87 3.39 10.55 12.83
N GLU A 88 2.18 11.01 12.52
CA GLU A 88 0.99 10.15 12.48
C GLU A 88 1.12 9.10 11.37
N VAL A 89 0.71 7.86 11.68
CA VAL A 89 0.89 6.72 10.75
C VAL A 89 -0.45 6.14 10.33
N PHE A 90 -0.62 5.96 9.03
CA PHE A 90 -1.64 5.13 8.42
C PHE A 90 -0.98 3.98 7.68
N ILE A 91 -1.41 2.75 7.92
CA ILE A 91 -0.96 1.57 7.17
C ILE A 91 -2.11 1.08 6.30
N CYS A 92 -1.86 0.96 5.00
CA CYS A 92 -2.83 0.48 4.04
C CYS A 92 -2.77 -1.05 3.91
N SER A 93 -3.93 -1.67 3.67
CA SER A 93 -3.95 -3.02 3.15
C SER A 93 -3.22 -3.11 1.80
N VAL A 94 -2.55 -4.20 1.55
CA VAL A 94 -2.13 -4.58 0.19
C VAL A 94 -3.40 -4.81 -0.64
N LEU A 95 -3.44 -4.25 -1.85
CA LEU A 95 -4.58 -4.43 -2.74
C LEU A 95 -4.73 -5.91 -3.15
N PRO A 96 -5.96 -6.34 -3.47
CA PRO A 96 -6.21 -7.71 -3.93
C PRO A 96 -5.30 -8.09 -5.10
N ALA A 97 -4.85 -9.33 -5.13
CA ALA A 97 -4.16 -9.93 -6.26
C ALA A 97 -4.32 -11.45 -6.22
N ASN A 98 -4.76 -12.05 -7.30
CA ASN A 98 -4.87 -13.52 -7.44
C ASN A 98 -3.87 -14.07 -8.45
N LYS A 99 -3.24 -13.22 -9.25
CA LYS A 99 -2.19 -13.57 -10.22
C LYS A 99 -1.13 -12.49 -10.26
N ILE A 100 0.10 -12.91 -10.54
CA ILE A 100 1.25 -12.04 -10.82
C ILE A 100 1.70 -12.40 -12.23
N LEU A 101 1.38 -11.55 -13.22
CA LEU A 101 1.58 -11.93 -14.64
C LEU A 101 3.06 -12.04 -15.03
N TRP A 102 3.95 -11.26 -14.39
CA TRP A 102 5.40 -11.33 -14.60
C TRP A 102 6.08 -12.45 -13.79
N ASN A 103 5.38 -13.05 -12.81
CA ASN A 103 5.87 -14.20 -12.05
C ASN A 103 4.74 -15.19 -11.79
N LYS A 104 4.40 -15.96 -12.81
CA LYS A 104 3.26 -16.91 -12.81
C LYS A 104 3.38 -18.05 -11.79
N LYS A 105 4.59 -18.28 -11.23
CA LYS A 105 4.82 -19.28 -10.18
C LYS A 105 4.24 -18.86 -8.83
N ILE A 106 4.04 -17.56 -8.63
CA ILE A 106 3.51 -17.00 -7.39
C ILE A 106 1.99 -17.02 -7.42
N LYS A 107 1.42 -17.60 -6.35
CA LYS A 107 -0.03 -17.53 -6.05
C LYS A 107 -0.22 -16.53 -4.91
N PRO A 108 -0.56 -15.26 -5.21
CA PRO A 108 -0.47 -14.19 -4.21
C PRO A 108 -1.64 -14.15 -3.23
N THR A 109 -2.82 -14.68 -3.59
CA THR A 109 -4.08 -14.51 -2.83
C THR A 109 -3.91 -14.76 -1.34
N TYR A 110 -3.43 -15.96 -0.95
CA TYR A 110 -3.24 -16.31 0.45
C TYR A 110 -2.22 -15.37 1.13
N LYS A 111 -1.12 -15.04 0.44
CA LYS A 111 -0.06 -14.18 0.99
C LYS A 111 -0.56 -12.76 1.24
N VAL A 112 -1.37 -12.21 0.32
CA VAL A 112 -2.01 -10.89 0.47
C VAL A 112 -2.95 -10.90 1.68
N ILE A 113 -3.85 -11.88 1.77
CA ILE A 113 -4.78 -12.00 2.90
C ILE A 113 -4.02 -12.11 4.22
N LYS A 114 -3.01 -12.98 4.27
CA LYS A 114 -2.23 -13.21 5.49
C LYS A 114 -1.45 -11.95 5.92
N LEU A 115 -0.82 -11.25 4.98
CA LEU A 115 -0.13 -10.01 5.27
C LEU A 115 -1.12 -8.96 5.79
N ASN A 116 -2.26 -8.78 5.14
CA ASN A 116 -3.29 -7.83 5.55
C ASN A 116 -3.83 -8.12 6.97
N GLN A 117 -4.00 -9.39 7.32
CA GLN A 117 -4.38 -9.78 8.69
C GLN A 117 -3.32 -9.35 9.71
N ILE A 118 -2.03 -9.60 9.42
CA ILE A 118 -0.92 -9.23 10.31
C ILE A 118 -0.86 -7.70 10.46
N LEU A 119 -0.96 -6.94 9.36
CA LEU A 119 -0.96 -5.47 9.37
C LEU A 119 -2.12 -4.91 10.19
N LYS A 120 -3.34 -5.45 9.99
CA LYS A 120 -4.54 -5.02 10.73
C LYS A 120 -4.41 -5.25 12.23
N ILE A 121 -3.91 -6.43 12.64
CA ILE A 121 -3.69 -6.76 14.06
C ILE A 121 -2.63 -5.83 14.66
N TYR A 122 -1.55 -5.56 13.94
CA TYR A 122 -0.51 -4.62 14.39
C TYR A 122 -1.08 -3.21 14.59
N CYS A 123 -1.87 -2.71 13.64
CA CYS A 123 -2.51 -1.41 13.74
C CYS A 123 -3.41 -1.32 14.97
N LEU A 124 -4.24 -2.31 15.21
CA LEU A 124 -5.12 -2.37 16.39
C LEU A 124 -4.33 -2.35 17.71
N LYS A 125 -3.24 -3.12 17.80
CA LYS A 125 -2.43 -3.22 19.03
C LYS A 125 -1.63 -1.94 19.32
N ASN A 126 -1.30 -1.16 18.30
CA ASN A 126 -0.45 0.03 18.42
C ASN A 126 -1.23 1.34 18.23
N ASN A 127 -2.56 1.29 18.19
CA ASN A 127 -3.42 2.45 17.95
C ASN A 127 -3.05 3.22 16.66
N ILE A 128 -2.71 2.46 15.61
CA ILE A 128 -2.38 2.98 14.27
C ILE A 128 -3.60 2.83 13.37
N LYS A 129 -3.83 3.79 12.50
CA LYS A 129 -4.93 3.76 11.54
C LYS A 129 -4.69 2.74 10.44
N TYR A 130 -5.71 1.93 10.12
CA TYR A 130 -5.66 0.94 9.04
C TYR A 130 -6.60 1.33 7.91
N ILE A 131 -6.07 1.52 6.70
CA ILE A 131 -6.86 1.85 5.50
C ILE A 131 -7.14 0.57 4.72
N ASP A 132 -8.40 0.14 4.70
CA ASP A 132 -8.82 -1.12 4.08
C ASP A 132 -9.23 -0.95 2.61
N TYR A 133 -8.26 -0.83 1.72
CA TYR A 133 -8.52 -0.89 0.29
C TYR A 133 -8.98 -2.27 -0.17
N TYR A 134 -8.44 -3.34 0.47
CA TYR A 134 -8.69 -4.71 0.06
C TYR A 134 -10.17 -5.03 0.01
N SER A 135 -10.89 -4.80 1.10
CA SER A 135 -12.31 -5.16 1.22
C SER A 135 -13.21 -4.44 0.20
N SER A 136 -12.83 -3.20 -0.19
CA SER A 136 -13.59 -2.41 -1.16
C SER A 136 -13.32 -2.80 -2.61
N MET A 137 -12.21 -3.49 -2.90
CA MET A 137 -11.70 -3.69 -4.26
C MET A 137 -11.56 -5.16 -4.66
N VAL A 138 -11.78 -6.10 -3.73
CA VAL A 138 -11.63 -7.54 -3.99
C VAL A 138 -12.82 -8.12 -4.74
N ASP A 139 -12.54 -9.02 -5.71
CA ASP A 139 -13.54 -9.85 -6.35
C ASP A 139 -13.73 -11.20 -5.61
N TRP A 140 -14.64 -12.03 -6.11
CA TRP A 140 -14.93 -13.35 -5.56
C TRP A 140 -13.74 -14.33 -5.59
N SER A 141 -12.75 -14.10 -6.44
CA SER A 141 -11.54 -14.95 -6.60
C SER A 141 -10.36 -14.50 -5.75
N GLY A 142 -10.50 -13.39 -4.99
CA GLY A 142 -9.42 -12.78 -4.23
C GLY A 142 -8.51 -11.87 -5.05
N GLY A 143 -8.90 -11.56 -6.28
CA GLY A 143 -8.22 -10.65 -7.19
C GLY A 143 -8.77 -9.23 -7.12
N LEU A 144 -8.07 -8.31 -7.76
CA LEU A 144 -8.56 -6.95 -7.98
C LEU A 144 -9.67 -7.00 -9.03
N LYS A 145 -10.83 -6.40 -8.75
CA LYS A 145 -11.99 -6.43 -9.65
C LYS A 145 -11.61 -5.97 -11.06
N ALA A 146 -11.73 -6.86 -12.02
CA ALA A 146 -11.47 -6.60 -13.43
C ALA A 146 -12.77 -6.83 -14.25
N PRO A 147 -13.09 -5.96 -15.21
CA PRO A 147 -12.32 -4.80 -15.69
C PRO A 147 -12.55 -3.50 -14.88
N GLU A 148 -13.31 -3.55 -13.78
CA GLU A 148 -13.77 -2.35 -13.04
C GLU A 148 -12.60 -1.53 -12.49
N TYR A 149 -11.69 -2.14 -11.72
CA TYR A 149 -10.59 -1.44 -11.03
C TYR A 149 -9.21 -1.75 -11.59
N THR A 150 -9.09 -2.71 -12.49
CA THR A 150 -7.84 -3.06 -13.17
C THR A 150 -8.11 -3.58 -14.57
N SER A 151 -7.06 -3.62 -15.43
CA SER A 151 -7.15 -4.26 -16.73
C SER A 151 -7.15 -5.79 -16.60
N ILE A 152 -7.91 -6.48 -17.45
CA ILE A 152 -7.87 -7.95 -17.57
C ILE A 152 -6.48 -8.47 -18.01
N TRP A 153 -5.63 -7.60 -18.54
CA TRP A 153 -4.26 -7.88 -18.97
C TRP A 153 -3.20 -7.58 -17.92
N ASP A 154 -3.59 -6.97 -16.79
CA ASP A 154 -2.68 -6.58 -15.72
C ASP A 154 -3.00 -7.32 -14.42
N LEU A 155 -4.23 -7.20 -13.91
CA LEU A 155 -4.77 -7.85 -12.70
C LEU A 155 -4.12 -7.42 -11.38
N VAL A 156 -3.16 -6.47 -11.39
CA VAL A 156 -2.40 -6.03 -10.22
C VAL A 156 -2.45 -4.53 -10.04
N HIS A 157 -2.35 -3.76 -11.12
CA HIS A 157 -2.29 -2.30 -11.03
C HIS A 157 -3.67 -1.67 -11.22
N PRO A 158 -4.07 -0.72 -10.38
CA PRO A 158 -5.33 -0.01 -10.54
C PRO A 158 -5.40 0.78 -11.84
N ASN A 159 -6.55 0.79 -12.49
CA ASN A 159 -6.90 1.74 -13.54
C ASN A 159 -7.44 3.05 -12.91
N LYS A 160 -7.90 4.00 -13.71
CA LYS A 160 -8.43 5.29 -13.23
C LYS A 160 -9.58 5.12 -12.21
N LEU A 161 -10.50 4.18 -12.44
CA LEU A 161 -11.60 3.89 -11.50
C LEU A 161 -11.08 3.23 -10.22
N GLY A 162 -10.06 2.38 -10.32
CA GLY A 162 -9.38 1.79 -9.17
C GLY A 162 -8.73 2.86 -8.28
N TYR A 163 -8.03 3.83 -8.86
CA TYR A 163 -7.47 4.96 -8.10
C TYR A 163 -8.57 5.83 -7.47
N LYS A 164 -9.65 6.11 -8.21
CA LYS A 164 -10.78 6.84 -7.65
C LYS A 164 -11.40 6.12 -6.44
N LYS A 165 -11.52 4.78 -6.50
CA LYS A 165 -11.98 3.99 -5.34
C LYS A 165 -11.00 4.08 -4.17
N MET A 166 -9.68 4.06 -4.42
CA MET A 166 -8.69 4.25 -3.36
C MET A 166 -8.81 5.63 -2.71
N GLU A 167 -9.02 6.69 -3.49
CA GLU A 167 -9.24 8.06 -2.99
C GLU A 167 -10.46 8.16 -2.08
N GLU A 168 -11.57 7.56 -2.51
CA GLU A 168 -12.80 7.49 -1.72
C GLU A 168 -12.57 6.82 -0.36
N VAL A 169 -11.91 5.66 -0.35
CA VAL A 169 -11.60 4.92 0.88
C VAL A 169 -10.66 5.72 1.77
N LEU A 170 -9.58 6.29 1.21
CA LEU A 170 -8.61 7.10 1.93
C LEU A 170 -9.27 8.31 2.59
N MET A 171 -10.02 9.09 1.83
CA MET A 171 -10.65 10.32 2.34
C MET A 171 -11.73 10.03 3.37
N ASN A 172 -12.44 8.91 3.26
CA ASN A 172 -13.39 8.49 4.28
C ASN A 172 -12.71 8.13 5.60
N GLU A 173 -11.54 7.50 5.58
CA GLU A 173 -10.79 7.20 6.81
C GLU A 173 -10.21 8.49 7.44
N ILE A 174 -9.66 9.39 6.65
CA ILE A 174 -9.13 10.68 7.15
C ILE A 174 -10.24 11.55 7.74
N LYS A 175 -11.42 11.62 7.11
CA LYS A 175 -12.56 12.44 7.61
C LYS A 175 -13.14 11.94 8.92
N LYS A 176 -12.95 10.70 9.31
CA LYS A 176 -13.39 10.21 10.63
C LYS A 176 -12.60 10.82 11.79
N GLU A 177 -11.51 11.51 11.49
CA GLU A 177 -10.57 12.10 12.44
C GLU A 177 -10.80 13.62 12.64
N LEU A 178 -11.57 14.24 11.74
CA LEU A 178 -11.96 15.65 11.83
C LEU A 178 -13.32 15.83 12.51
#